data_128739e5cadc5daeda2707051b744aa9
#
_entry.id   128739e5cadc5daeda2707051b744aa9
#
_cell.length_a   1.000
_cell.length_b   1.000
_cell.length_c   1.000
_cell.angle_alpha   90.00
_cell.angle_beta   90.00
_cell.angle_gamma   90.00
#
_symmetry.space_group_name_H-M   'P 1'
#
loop_
_entity.id
_entity.type
_entity.pdbx_description
1 polymer ?
#
loop_
_entity_poly.entity_id
_entity_poly.type
_entity_poly.pdbx_seq_one_letter_code
_entity_poly.pdbx_strand_id
1 'polypeptide(L)'
;SLWSLLANHAEPIKNINVYDRTVRNKILFNNQTKNKKLGYVIENKKFSKILINKLKKFKNTKVHYGFNLTNIKFGNTNSRAFSKNTTINTNIIIAADGKNSQIKKMVGNKTFKKNYNESALVLNIVHEKKLNNTAYEIFYKTGPLAILPMRPSNRFFQSTIIWSNNDAFLKKLTSLQNTFIK
;
A
#
# COMPACT_ATOMS: atom_id res chain seq x y z
N SER A 1 -19.99 -2.94 10.00
CA SER A 1 -18.53 -3.09 10.15
C SER A 1 -17.84 -2.63 8.86
N LEU A 2 -16.67 -1.99 8.97
CA LEU A 2 -15.89 -1.61 7.80
C LEU A 2 -15.45 -2.86 7.00
N TRP A 3 -15.14 -3.95 7.70
CA TRP A 3 -14.76 -5.21 7.09
C TRP A 3 -15.83 -5.77 6.14
N SER A 4 -17.11 -5.66 6.48
CA SER A 4 -18.19 -6.14 5.62
C SER A 4 -18.22 -5.47 4.23
N LEU A 5 -17.70 -4.25 4.12
CA LEU A 5 -17.57 -3.52 2.85
C LEU A 5 -16.32 -3.96 2.07
N LEU A 6 -15.29 -4.42 2.74
CA LEU A 6 -13.99 -4.77 2.16
C LEU A 6 -13.87 -6.25 1.79
N ALA A 7 -14.52 -7.13 2.54
CA ALA A 7 -14.36 -8.59 2.45
C ALA A 7 -14.60 -9.11 1.02
N ASN A 8 -15.60 -8.57 0.31
CA ASN A 8 -15.90 -8.97 -1.06
C ASN A 8 -14.86 -8.52 -2.11
N HIS A 9 -13.93 -7.65 -1.72
CA HIS A 9 -12.86 -7.12 -2.58
C HIS A 9 -11.47 -7.62 -2.17
N ALA A 10 -11.38 -8.36 -1.07
CA ALA A 10 -10.15 -8.88 -0.52
C ALA A 10 -9.95 -10.36 -0.89
N GLU A 11 -8.73 -10.72 -1.27
CA GLU A 11 -8.33 -12.11 -1.49
C GLU A 11 -7.67 -12.64 -0.22
N PRO A 12 -8.14 -13.76 0.37
CA PRO A 12 -7.56 -14.31 1.58
C PRO A 12 -6.21 -14.97 1.30
N ILE A 13 -5.27 -14.84 2.24
CA ILE A 13 -4.04 -15.62 2.31
C ILE A 13 -4.25 -16.73 3.35
N LYS A 14 -4.15 -17.97 2.93
CA LYS A 14 -4.24 -19.15 3.79
C LYS A 14 -2.87 -19.75 4.08
N ASN A 15 -1.95 -19.65 3.11
CA ASN A 15 -0.62 -20.20 3.20
C ASN A 15 0.40 -19.15 2.78
N ILE A 16 1.59 -19.20 3.36
CA ILE A 16 2.76 -18.45 2.90
C ILE A 16 3.90 -19.42 2.72
N ASN A 17 4.43 -19.48 1.52
CA ASN A 17 5.59 -20.28 1.17
C ASN A 17 6.81 -19.37 1.02
N VAL A 18 7.79 -19.57 1.89
CA VAL A 18 9.04 -18.83 1.86
C VAL A 18 10.15 -19.71 1.29
N TYR A 19 10.87 -19.20 0.31
CA TYR A 19 11.98 -19.86 -0.33
C TYR A 19 13.23 -19.02 -0.19
N ASP A 20 14.30 -19.64 0.28
CA ASP A 20 15.64 -19.07 0.23
C ASP A 20 16.42 -19.70 -0.94
N ARG A 21 16.68 -18.88 -1.97
CA ARG A 21 17.42 -19.34 -3.15
C ARG A 21 18.92 -19.44 -2.91
N THR A 22 19.41 -18.93 -1.79
CA THR A 22 20.84 -19.01 -1.44
C THR A 22 21.19 -20.36 -0.83
N VAL A 23 20.27 -20.97 -0.06
CA VAL A 23 20.51 -22.22 0.71
C VAL A 23 19.51 -23.34 0.42
N ARG A 24 18.65 -23.19 -0.60
CA ARG A 24 17.60 -24.14 -0.99
C ARG A 24 16.62 -24.51 0.13
N ASN A 25 16.49 -23.68 1.15
CA ASN A 25 15.56 -23.90 2.25
C ASN A 25 14.16 -23.42 1.89
N LYS A 26 13.16 -24.10 2.46
CA LYS A 26 11.76 -23.77 2.33
C LYS A 26 11.10 -23.74 3.70
N ILE A 27 10.39 -22.66 4.00
CA ILE A 27 9.57 -22.54 5.19
C ILE A 27 8.12 -22.39 4.76
N LEU A 28 7.23 -23.17 5.36
CA LEU A 28 5.80 -23.16 5.08
C LEU A 28 5.06 -22.65 6.30
N PHE A 29 4.38 -21.54 6.14
CA PHE A 29 3.43 -21.04 7.12
C PHE A 29 2.04 -21.48 6.70
N ASN A 30 1.51 -22.46 7.38
CA ASN A 30 0.15 -22.96 7.20
C ASN A 30 -0.65 -22.67 8.46
N ASN A 31 -1.88 -22.27 8.30
CA ASN A 31 -2.73 -22.17 9.47
C ASN A 31 -3.24 -23.56 9.86
N GLN A 32 -2.82 -24.06 11.02
CA GLN A 32 -3.23 -25.36 11.55
C GLN A 32 -4.74 -25.44 11.88
N THR A 33 -5.40 -24.30 12.07
CA THR A 33 -6.85 -24.24 12.28
C THR A 33 -7.57 -24.04 10.95
N LYS A 34 -8.38 -24.99 10.53
CA LYS A 34 -9.06 -25.08 9.22
C LYS A 34 -9.75 -23.81 8.69
N ASN A 35 -10.03 -22.81 9.53
CA ASN A 35 -10.77 -21.60 9.15
C ASN A 35 -10.05 -20.27 9.38
N LYS A 36 -8.88 -20.24 9.96
CA LYS A 36 -8.12 -18.99 10.15
C LYS A 36 -7.35 -18.62 8.88
N LYS A 37 -7.43 -17.36 8.46
CA LYS A 37 -6.67 -16.78 7.37
C LYS A 37 -5.49 -16.03 7.94
N LEU A 38 -4.33 -16.12 7.29
CA LEU A 38 -3.11 -15.42 7.71
C LEU A 38 -3.20 -13.92 7.43
N GLY A 39 -3.97 -13.56 6.40
CA GLY A 39 -4.16 -12.17 6.01
C GLY A 39 -5.07 -12.05 4.79
N TYR A 40 -5.09 -10.86 4.23
CA TYR A 40 -5.85 -10.53 3.03
C TYR A 40 -5.08 -9.57 2.15
N VAL A 41 -5.23 -9.73 0.83
CA VAL A 41 -4.74 -8.79 -0.17
C VAL A 41 -5.92 -8.04 -0.77
N ILE A 42 -5.83 -6.73 -0.84
CA ILE A 42 -6.82 -5.88 -1.49
C ILE A 42 -6.12 -4.85 -2.38
N GLU A 43 -6.70 -4.58 -3.54
CA GLU A 43 -6.21 -3.55 -4.43
C GLU A 43 -6.39 -2.16 -3.79
N ASN A 44 -5.30 -1.39 -3.66
CA ASN A 44 -5.29 -0.10 -2.98
C ASN A 44 -6.30 0.89 -3.58
N LYS A 45 -6.47 0.91 -4.90
CA LYS A 45 -7.46 1.75 -5.59
C LYS A 45 -8.89 1.42 -5.17
N LYS A 46 -9.23 0.13 -5.08
CA LYS A 46 -10.55 -0.33 -4.61
C LYS A 46 -10.75 0.00 -3.12
N PHE A 47 -9.74 -0.28 -2.31
CA PHE A 47 -9.76 0.04 -0.89
C PHE A 47 -10.04 1.52 -0.64
N SER A 48 -9.27 2.42 -1.25
CA SER A 48 -9.44 3.87 -1.12
C SER A 48 -10.83 4.34 -1.58
N LYS A 49 -11.31 3.82 -2.72
CA LYS A 49 -12.65 4.15 -3.26
C LYS A 49 -13.76 3.77 -2.28
N ILE A 50 -13.69 2.58 -1.68
CA ILE A 50 -14.68 2.10 -0.71
C ILE A 50 -14.67 2.99 0.53
N LEU A 51 -13.49 3.34 1.06
CA LEU A 51 -13.37 4.21 2.23
C LEU A 51 -13.94 5.61 1.98
N ILE A 52 -13.58 6.23 0.85
CA ILE A 52 -14.09 7.56 0.48
C ILE A 52 -15.60 7.53 0.31
N ASN A 53 -16.16 6.51 -0.34
CA ASN A 53 -17.60 6.36 -0.48
C ASN A 53 -18.31 6.15 0.87
N LYS A 54 -17.65 5.49 1.82
CA LYS A 54 -18.17 5.34 3.18
C LYS A 54 -18.15 6.68 3.92
N LEU A 55 -17.05 7.44 3.83
CA LEU A 55 -16.91 8.76 4.45
C LEU A 55 -18.00 9.73 3.99
N LYS A 56 -18.31 9.75 2.69
CA LYS A 56 -19.36 10.62 2.11
C LYS A 56 -20.77 10.35 2.66
N LYS A 57 -21.01 9.18 3.26
CA LYS A 57 -22.29 8.83 3.86
C LYS A 57 -22.48 9.40 5.27
N PHE A 58 -21.45 9.92 5.90
CA PHE A 58 -21.55 10.53 7.22
C PHE A 58 -21.94 12.00 7.09
N LYS A 59 -23.06 12.39 7.70
CA LYS A 59 -23.59 13.79 7.65
C LYS A 59 -22.63 14.81 8.27
N ASN A 60 -21.83 14.38 9.24
CA ASN A 60 -20.86 15.22 9.97
C ASN A 60 -19.44 15.21 9.34
N THR A 61 -19.31 14.69 8.13
CA THR A 61 -18.00 14.59 7.44
C THR A 61 -18.04 15.38 6.15
N LYS A 62 -17.03 16.23 5.94
CA LYS A 62 -16.79 16.94 4.68
C LYS A 62 -15.48 16.46 4.07
N VAL A 63 -15.49 16.12 2.80
CA VAL A 63 -14.29 15.69 2.05
C VAL A 63 -13.94 16.81 1.08
N HIS A 64 -12.80 17.46 1.30
CA HIS A 64 -12.28 18.51 0.44
C HIS A 64 -11.22 17.93 -0.51
N TYR A 65 -11.57 17.81 -1.78
CA TYR A 65 -10.62 17.42 -2.82
C TYR A 65 -9.82 18.64 -3.28
N GLY A 66 -8.54 18.41 -3.61
CA GLY A 66 -7.67 19.48 -4.08
C GLY A 66 -7.31 20.51 -2.98
N PHE A 67 -7.58 20.20 -1.71
CA PHE A 67 -7.13 21.03 -0.60
C PHE A 67 -5.62 20.86 -0.41
N ASN A 68 -4.88 21.74 -1.06
CA ASN A 68 -3.43 21.75 -0.95
C ASN A 68 -3.03 22.63 0.24
N LEU A 69 -2.65 21.99 1.35
CA LEU A 69 -2.28 22.67 2.58
C LEU A 69 -1.01 23.51 2.35
N THR A 70 -1.10 24.82 2.59
CA THR A 70 0.03 25.76 2.43
C THR A 70 0.64 26.18 3.75
N ASN A 71 -0.16 26.26 4.81
CA ASN A 71 0.32 26.67 6.15
C ASN A 71 -0.60 26.14 7.26
N ILE A 72 -0.06 26.07 8.48
CA ILE A 72 -0.79 25.79 9.71
C ILE A 72 -0.43 26.85 10.74
N LYS A 73 -1.44 27.41 11.41
CA LYS A 73 -1.26 28.25 12.58
C LYS A 73 -1.92 27.58 13.79
N PHE A 74 -1.15 27.40 14.83
CA PHE A 74 -1.63 26.89 16.11
C PHE A 74 -2.03 28.05 16.99
N GLY A 75 -3.19 27.96 17.63
CA GLY A 75 -3.66 28.88 18.65
C GLY A 75 -3.93 28.12 19.96
N ASN A 76 -4.20 28.84 21.05
CA ASN A 76 -4.41 28.23 22.38
C ASN A 76 -5.64 27.30 22.41
N THR A 77 -6.70 27.62 21.71
CA THR A 77 -7.96 26.84 21.67
C THR A 77 -8.23 26.21 20.33
N ASN A 78 -7.79 26.83 19.24
CA ASN A 78 -8.07 26.38 17.88
C ASN A 78 -6.84 26.51 16.99
N SER A 79 -6.71 25.60 16.04
CA SER A 79 -5.74 25.64 14.96
C SER A 79 -6.39 26.01 13.65
N ARG A 80 -5.63 26.59 12.75
CA ARG A 80 -6.08 26.97 11.39
C ARG A 80 -5.20 26.32 10.35
N ALA A 81 -5.84 25.61 9.42
CA ALA A 81 -5.20 25.04 8.25
C ALA A 81 -5.54 25.90 7.01
N PHE A 82 -4.52 26.32 6.28
CA PHE A 82 -4.65 27.22 5.14
C PHE A 82 -4.38 26.47 3.83
N SER A 83 -5.22 26.72 2.85
CA SER A 83 -4.98 26.44 1.44
C SER A 83 -5.06 27.74 0.66
N LYS A 84 -4.72 27.74 -0.64
CA LYS A 84 -4.70 28.95 -1.47
C LYS A 84 -6.01 29.77 -1.34
N ASN A 85 -7.16 29.13 -1.31
CA ASN A 85 -8.48 29.79 -1.35
C ASN A 85 -9.38 29.43 -0.17
N THR A 86 -8.91 28.68 0.82
CA THR A 86 -9.77 28.15 1.89
C THR A 86 -8.99 28.10 3.20
N THR A 87 -9.66 28.47 4.29
CA THR A 87 -9.16 28.31 5.67
C THR A 87 -10.10 27.41 6.44
N ILE A 88 -9.56 26.41 7.10
CA ILE A 88 -10.30 25.50 7.99
C ILE A 88 -9.89 25.77 9.42
N ASN A 89 -10.85 26.12 10.28
CA ASN A 89 -10.66 26.22 11.72
C ASN A 89 -10.99 24.87 12.38
N THR A 90 -10.14 24.43 13.29
CA THR A 90 -10.32 23.13 13.94
C THR A 90 -9.62 23.10 15.31
N ASN A 91 -10.11 22.28 16.22
CA ASN A 91 -9.46 22.04 17.52
C ASN A 91 -8.29 21.04 17.39
N ILE A 92 -8.34 20.12 16.43
CA ILE A 92 -7.35 19.06 16.24
C ILE A 92 -7.03 18.90 14.76
N ILE A 93 -5.75 18.75 14.42
CA ILE A 93 -5.27 18.40 13.09
C ILE A 93 -4.58 17.04 13.18
N ILE A 94 -5.04 16.07 12.39
CA ILE A 94 -4.43 14.75 12.27
C ILE A 94 -3.69 14.69 10.94
N ALA A 95 -2.34 14.66 11.01
CA ALA A 95 -1.50 14.53 9.84
C ALA A 95 -1.41 13.05 9.42
N ALA A 96 -2.09 12.66 8.35
CA ALA A 96 -2.08 11.32 7.78
C ALA A 96 -1.59 11.32 6.32
N ASP A 97 -0.70 12.26 5.96
CA ASP A 97 -0.20 12.52 4.60
C ASP A 97 1.03 11.68 4.21
N GLY A 98 1.35 10.64 5.00
CA GLY A 98 2.26 9.56 4.65
C GLY A 98 3.75 9.88 4.80
N LYS A 99 4.59 9.07 4.14
CA LYS A 99 6.06 9.06 4.28
C LYS A 99 6.70 10.42 3.99
N ASN A 100 6.19 11.14 3.01
CA ASN A 100 6.71 12.43 2.58
C ASN A 100 5.92 13.62 3.13
N SER A 101 5.34 13.46 4.33
CA SER A 101 4.49 14.42 5.00
C SER A 101 4.98 15.87 4.87
N GLN A 102 4.16 16.71 4.30
CA GLN A 102 4.39 18.16 4.24
C GLN A 102 4.07 18.81 5.60
N ILE A 103 3.04 18.30 6.28
CA ILE A 103 2.63 18.80 7.60
C ILE A 103 3.78 18.65 8.60
N LYS A 104 4.46 17.52 8.58
CA LYS A 104 5.62 17.25 9.43
C LYS A 104 6.74 18.28 9.25
N LYS A 105 6.99 18.72 8.01
CA LYS A 105 7.95 19.78 7.71
C LYS A 105 7.48 21.14 8.22
N MET A 106 6.18 21.43 8.07
CA MET A 106 5.58 22.71 8.52
C MET A 106 5.61 22.89 10.02
N VAL A 107 5.45 21.80 10.79
CA VAL A 107 5.49 21.84 12.28
C VAL A 107 6.91 21.74 12.84
N GLY A 108 7.93 21.67 11.99
CA GLY A 108 9.34 21.68 12.44
C GLY A 108 9.78 20.38 13.14
N ASN A 109 9.03 19.29 13.02
CA ASN A 109 9.39 18.03 13.66
C ASN A 109 10.70 17.46 13.09
N LYS A 110 11.71 17.34 13.93
CA LYS A 110 12.95 16.64 13.59
C LYS A 110 12.68 15.17 13.38
N THR A 111 13.20 14.61 12.29
CA THR A 111 13.09 13.19 11.98
C THR A 111 14.44 12.61 11.66
N PHE A 112 14.72 11.47 12.29
CA PHE A 112 15.81 10.62 11.85
C PHE A 112 15.40 9.92 10.55
N LYS A 113 16.25 10.01 9.51
CA LYS A 113 16.04 9.31 8.24
C LYS A 113 17.27 8.47 7.93
N LYS A 114 17.05 7.18 7.73
CA LYS A 114 18.06 6.26 7.18
C LYS A 114 17.62 5.88 5.76
N ASN A 115 18.45 6.13 4.79
CA ASN A 115 18.24 5.66 3.42
C ASN A 115 18.92 4.30 3.25
N TYR A 116 18.20 3.31 2.77
CA TYR A 116 18.71 1.96 2.50
C TYR A 116 19.16 1.80 1.04
N ASN A 117 18.93 2.81 0.18
CA ASN A 117 19.17 2.77 -1.26
C ASN A 117 18.47 1.58 -1.95
N GLU A 118 17.32 1.25 -1.44
CA GLU A 118 16.45 0.18 -1.92
C GLU A 118 15.07 0.72 -2.25
N SER A 119 14.50 0.20 -3.29
CA SER A 119 13.13 0.46 -3.74
C SER A 119 12.40 -0.85 -4.00
N ALA A 120 11.09 -0.79 -4.15
CA ALA A 120 10.29 -1.92 -4.54
C ALA A 120 9.54 -1.62 -5.84
N LEU A 121 9.65 -2.53 -6.81
CA LEU A 121 8.81 -2.56 -7.99
C LEU A 121 7.53 -3.31 -7.65
N VAL A 122 6.38 -2.68 -7.88
CA VAL A 122 5.07 -3.30 -7.64
C VAL A 122 4.35 -3.44 -8.98
N LEU A 123 4.02 -4.68 -9.35
CA LEU A 123 3.34 -5.02 -10.60
C LEU A 123 2.13 -5.87 -10.32
N ASN A 124 1.01 -5.55 -10.97
CA ASN A 124 -0.14 -6.45 -11.03
C ASN A 124 -0.06 -7.23 -12.34
N ILE A 125 -0.14 -8.55 -12.22
CA ILE A 125 -0.08 -9.47 -13.36
C ILE A 125 -1.37 -10.30 -13.44
N VAL A 126 -1.68 -10.70 -14.65
CA VAL A 126 -2.77 -11.62 -14.98
C VAL A 126 -2.16 -12.94 -15.42
N HIS A 127 -2.74 -14.05 -14.97
CA HIS A 127 -2.22 -15.38 -15.27
C HIS A 127 -3.32 -16.45 -15.24
N GLU A 128 -3.04 -17.63 -15.77
CA GLU A 128 -3.99 -18.74 -15.88
C GLU A 128 -4.01 -19.66 -14.66
N LYS A 129 -2.88 -19.77 -13.94
CA LYS A 129 -2.74 -20.70 -12.80
C LYS A 129 -3.22 -20.08 -11.49
N LYS A 130 -4.13 -20.77 -10.81
CA LYS A 130 -4.61 -20.36 -9.48
C LYS A 130 -3.52 -20.53 -8.42
N LEU A 131 -3.27 -19.50 -7.60
CA LEU A 131 -2.33 -19.57 -6.47
C LEU A 131 -2.93 -20.23 -5.22
N ASN A 132 -4.20 -20.64 -5.22
CA ASN A 132 -4.90 -21.33 -4.12
C ASN A 132 -4.75 -20.62 -2.76
N ASN A 133 -4.92 -19.30 -2.74
CA ASN A 133 -4.77 -18.45 -1.55
C ASN A 133 -3.38 -18.56 -0.90
N THR A 134 -2.35 -18.85 -1.67
CA THR A 134 -0.96 -18.97 -1.24
C THR A 134 -0.18 -17.75 -1.67
N ALA A 135 0.46 -17.08 -0.72
CA ALA A 135 1.47 -16.08 -0.96
C ALA A 135 2.86 -16.74 -1.05
N TYR A 136 3.71 -16.20 -1.86
CA TYR A 136 5.09 -16.64 -2.02
C TYR A 136 6.04 -15.52 -1.67
N GLU A 137 7.08 -15.83 -0.89
CA GLU A 137 8.21 -14.95 -0.60
C GLU A 137 9.49 -15.65 -1.01
N ILE A 138 10.25 -15.05 -1.91
CA ILE A 138 11.44 -15.65 -2.49
C ILE A 138 12.61 -14.72 -2.21
N PHE A 139 13.54 -15.16 -1.37
CA PHE A 139 14.76 -14.44 -1.07
C PHE A 139 15.83 -14.73 -2.11
N TYR A 140 16.22 -13.69 -2.84
CA TYR A 140 17.39 -13.69 -3.72
C TYR A 140 18.51 -12.91 -3.05
N LYS A 141 19.76 -13.13 -3.49
CA LYS A 141 20.94 -12.35 -3.02
C LYS A 141 20.76 -10.84 -3.20
N THR A 142 19.99 -10.45 -4.20
CA THR A 142 19.79 -9.03 -4.59
C THR A 142 18.55 -8.40 -3.94
N GLY A 143 17.76 -9.16 -3.21
CA GLY A 143 16.55 -8.70 -2.53
C GLY A 143 15.37 -9.65 -2.67
N PRO A 144 14.36 -9.52 -1.82
CA PRO A 144 13.19 -10.38 -1.80
C PRO A 144 12.20 -10.06 -2.94
N LEU A 145 11.53 -11.11 -3.40
CA LEU A 145 10.42 -11.05 -4.33
C LEU A 145 9.19 -11.72 -3.72
N ALA A 146 8.12 -10.96 -3.53
CA ALA A 146 6.83 -11.48 -3.09
C ALA A 146 5.87 -11.66 -4.27
N ILE A 147 5.08 -12.74 -4.25
CA ILE A 147 3.94 -12.95 -5.14
C ILE A 147 2.71 -13.14 -4.28
N LEU A 148 1.78 -12.19 -4.35
CA LEU A 148 0.59 -12.17 -3.53
C LEU A 148 -0.65 -12.47 -4.38
N PRO A 149 -1.52 -13.41 -3.97
CA PRO A 149 -2.76 -13.67 -4.69
C PRO A 149 -3.67 -12.44 -4.60
N MET A 150 -4.28 -12.08 -5.71
CA MET A 150 -5.31 -11.06 -5.77
C MET A 150 -6.65 -11.68 -6.17
N ARG A 151 -7.72 -10.96 -5.88
CA ARG A 151 -9.04 -11.39 -6.30
C ARG A 151 -9.10 -11.46 -7.84
N PRO A 152 -9.59 -12.58 -8.39
CA PRO A 152 -9.71 -12.75 -9.85
C PRO A 152 -10.54 -11.62 -10.47
N SER A 153 -10.20 -11.24 -11.69
CA SER A 153 -11.01 -10.38 -12.54
C SER A 153 -11.37 -11.13 -13.82
N ASN A 154 -12.67 -11.22 -14.09
CA ASN A 154 -13.20 -11.98 -15.22
C ASN A 154 -12.77 -13.46 -15.19
N ARG A 155 -12.16 -13.96 -16.27
CA ARG A 155 -11.74 -15.37 -16.45
C ARG A 155 -10.32 -15.66 -15.98
N PHE A 156 -9.54 -14.63 -15.59
CA PHE A 156 -8.13 -14.78 -15.27
C PHE A 156 -7.86 -14.56 -13.77
N PHE A 157 -6.88 -15.29 -13.26
CA PHE A 157 -6.34 -15.03 -11.92
C PHE A 157 -5.41 -13.82 -11.96
N GLN A 158 -5.31 -13.15 -10.84
CA GLN A 158 -4.45 -11.98 -10.67
C GLN A 158 -3.52 -12.16 -9.49
N SER A 159 -2.34 -11.57 -9.59
CA SER A 159 -1.38 -11.49 -8.50
C SER A 159 -0.67 -10.15 -8.52
N THR A 160 -0.24 -9.70 -7.34
CA THR A 160 0.71 -8.61 -7.22
C THR A 160 2.09 -9.19 -6.99
N ILE A 161 3.07 -8.75 -7.78
CA ILE A 161 4.49 -8.98 -7.56
C ILE A 161 5.04 -7.74 -6.87
N ILE A 162 5.77 -7.94 -5.76
CA ILE A 162 6.53 -6.90 -5.08
C ILE A 162 7.99 -7.35 -5.09
N TRP A 163 8.82 -6.64 -5.82
CA TRP A 163 10.24 -6.98 -5.95
C TRP A 163 11.11 -5.86 -5.37
N SER A 164 11.69 -6.11 -4.22
CA SER A 164 12.61 -5.18 -3.58
C SER A 164 14.02 -5.42 -4.10
N ASN A 165 14.71 -4.35 -4.45
CA ASN A 165 16.07 -4.42 -4.96
C ASN A 165 16.78 -3.05 -4.82
N ASN A 166 18.05 -3.02 -5.12
CA ASN A 166 18.83 -1.79 -5.16
C ASN A 166 18.24 -0.77 -6.15
N ASP A 167 18.26 0.50 -5.78
CA ASP A 167 17.70 1.60 -6.58
C ASP A 167 18.29 1.66 -8.00
N ALA A 168 19.59 1.42 -8.15
CA ALA A 168 20.26 1.46 -9.44
C ALA A 168 19.76 0.34 -10.38
N PHE A 169 19.58 -0.87 -9.84
CA PHE A 169 19.03 -2.00 -10.59
C PHE A 169 17.61 -1.73 -11.07
N LEU A 170 16.73 -1.26 -10.17
CA LEU A 170 15.33 -0.98 -10.52
C LEU A 170 15.19 0.17 -11.50
N LYS A 171 16.03 1.21 -11.39
CA LYS A 171 16.07 2.30 -12.39
C LYS A 171 16.47 1.78 -13.76
N LYS A 172 17.47 0.91 -13.85
CA LYS A 172 17.86 0.26 -15.12
C LYS A 172 16.74 -0.59 -15.69
N LEU A 173 16.05 -1.37 -14.85
CA LEU A 173 14.93 -2.21 -15.28
C LEU A 173 13.76 -1.37 -15.83
N THR A 174 13.39 -0.29 -15.15
CA THR A 174 12.29 0.59 -15.59
C THR A 174 12.65 1.42 -16.82
N SER A 175 13.93 1.78 -17.04
CA SER A 175 14.36 2.46 -18.27
C SER A 175 14.27 1.57 -19.50
N LEU A 176 14.48 0.26 -19.36
CA LEU A 176 14.33 -0.70 -20.46
C LEU A 176 12.86 -0.83 -20.93
N GLN A 177 11.87 -0.66 -20.04
CA GLN A 177 10.45 -0.69 -20.42
C GLN A 177 10.08 0.39 -21.45
N ASN A 178 10.71 1.56 -21.39
CA ASN A 178 10.45 2.63 -22.36
C ASN A 178 10.99 2.32 -23.78
N THR A 179 11.82 1.30 -23.91
CA THR A 179 12.41 0.88 -25.21
C THR A 179 11.55 -0.19 -25.92
N PHE A 180 10.68 -0.89 -25.19
CA PHE A 180 9.81 -1.96 -25.74
C PHE A 180 8.36 -1.51 -26.02
N ILE A 181 8.00 -0.27 -25.70
CA ILE A 181 6.70 0.32 -26.04
C ILE A 181 6.93 1.29 -27.23
N LYS A 182 7.13 0.73 -28.38
CA LYS A 182 7.00 1.41 -29.67
C LYS A 182 6.12 0.57 -30.60
#